data_7b967f185e34160b06eb8943a33f6503
#
_entry.id   7b967f185e34160b06eb8943a33f6503
#
_cell.length_a   1.000
_cell.length_b   1.000
_cell.length_c   1.000
_cell.angle_alpha   90.00
_cell.angle_beta   90.00
_cell.angle_gamma   90.00
#
_symmetry.space_group_name_H-M   'P 1'
#
loop_
_entity.id
_entity.type
_entity.pdbx_description
1 polymer ?
#
loop_
_entity_poly.entity_id
_entity_poly.type
_entity_poly.pdbx_seq_one_letter_code
_entity_poly.pdbx_strand_id
1 'polypeptide(L)'
;MKIKTYVINLKRSADRREYMLKETARYACMDVELVEAVDGHRLLPEETERLFDVKRFTYRYKRYPYPGEIGCGLSHQECYRRLLKSDEEVALILEDDIVFLKPELVDAVMTECCEMLKKEKGGVFIYSFLPVSFTKGRDMGNGYSMYRVWFGLGAYVY
;
A
#
# COMPACT_ATOMS: atom_id res chain seq x y z
N MET A 1 -20.02 -0.47 2.59
CA MET A 1 -19.29 -0.98 1.41
C MET A 1 -18.16 -1.87 1.90
N LYS A 2 -17.90 -3.01 1.26
CA LYS A 2 -16.70 -3.82 1.51
C LYS A 2 -15.61 -3.38 0.53
N ILE A 3 -14.39 -3.28 1.00
CA ILE A 3 -13.22 -2.84 0.23
C ILE A 3 -12.25 -4.01 0.23
N LYS A 4 -11.89 -4.51 -0.95
CA LYS A 4 -10.86 -5.53 -1.07
C LYS A 4 -9.58 -5.04 -0.43
N THR A 5 -9.07 -5.76 0.55
CA THR A 5 -7.94 -5.32 1.37
C THR A 5 -6.84 -6.37 1.32
N TYR A 6 -5.75 -6.07 0.63
CA TYR A 6 -4.57 -6.91 0.58
C TYR A 6 -3.63 -6.57 1.74
N VAL A 7 -3.31 -7.54 2.57
CA VAL A 7 -2.30 -7.40 3.64
C VAL A 7 -1.05 -8.14 3.21
N ILE A 8 0.01 -7.39 2.93
CA ILE A 8 1.30 -7.93 2.54
C ILE A 8 2.06 -8.37 3.79
N ASN A 9 2.42 -9.66 3.86
CA ASN A 9 3.13 -10.18 5.01
C ASN A 9 4.14 -11.25 4.59
N LEU A 10 5.35 -11.18 5.11
CA LEU A 10 6.36 -12.23 4.94
C LEU A 10 5.93 -13.50 5.69
N LYS A 11 6.07 -14.65 5.03
CA LYS A 11 5.67 -15.94 5.61
C LYS A 11 6.26 -16.21 6.99
N ARG A 12 7.51 -15.76 7.22
CA ARG A 12 8.21 -15.90 8.49
C ARG A 12 7.71 -14.98 9.60
N SER A 13 6.98 -13.90 9.26
CA SER A 13 6.51 -12.90 10.22
C SER A 13 5.11 -13.25 10.75
N ALA A 14 5.01 -14.38 11.47
CA ALA A 14 3.72 -14.89 11.96
C ALA A 14 3.05 -13.95 12.96
N ASP A 15 3.82 -13.32 13.85
CA ASP A 15 3.30 -12.40 14.86
C ASP A 15 2.69 -11.15 14.22
N ARG A 16 3.34 -10.58 13.21
CA ARG A 16 2.81 -9.44 12.45
C ARG A 16 1.54 -9.82 11.69
N ARG A 17 1.50 -11.01 11.11
CA ARG A 17 0.30 -11.54 10.45
C ARG A 17 -0.87 -11.64 11.42
N GLU A 18 -0.65 -12.20 12.60
CA GLU A 18 -1.68 -12.32 13.63
C GLU A 18 -2.18 -10.93 14.09
N TYR A 19 -1.24 -10.01 14.31
CA TYR A 19 -1.57 -8.62 14.63
C TYR A 19 -2.47 -7.99 13.56
N MET A 20 -2.07 -8.07 12.29
CA MET A 20 -2.83 -7.47 11.19
C MET A 20 -4.21 -8.09 11.02
N LEU A 21 -4.34 -9.41 11.16
CA LEU A 21 -5.64 -10.08 11.10
C LEU A 21 -6.58 -9.63 12.23
N LYS A 22 -6.05 -9.45 13.45
CA LYS A 22 -6.84 -8.91 14.58
C LYS A 22 -7.20 -7.45 14.38
N GLU A 23 -6.24 -6.66 13.92
CA GLU A 23 -6.44 -5.23 13.73
C GLU A 23 -7.45 -4.94 12.61
N THR A 24 -7.29 -5.58 11.46
CA THR A 24 -8.19 -5.36 10.32
C THR A 24 -9.61 -5.90 10.55
N ALA A 25 -9.76 -6.94 11.37
CA ALA A 25 -11.09 -7.48 11.73
C ALA A 25 -11.97 -6.48 12.52
N ARG A 26 -11.39 -5.40 13.04
CA ARG A 26 -12.13 -4.34 13.74
C ARG A 26 -12.91 -3.44 12.79
N TYR A 27 -12.58 -3.44 11.51
CA TYR A 27 -13.12 -2.50 10.53
C TYR A 27 -14.11 -3.20 9.59
N ALA A 28 -15.35 -2.73 9.61
CA ALA A 28 -16.43 -3.33 8.84
C ALA A 28 -16.24 -3.14 7.32
N CYS A 29 -15.50 -2.11 6.92
CA CYS A 29 -15.23 -1.84 5.51
C CYS A 29 -14.22 -2.79 4.87
N MET A 30 -13.41 -3.54 5.62
CA MET A 30 -12.32 -4.35 5.09
C MET A 30 -12.75 -5.77 4.73
N ASP A 31 -12.44 -6.21 3.50
CA ASP A 31 -12.47 -7.60 3.05
C ASP A 31 -11.04 -8.08 2.84
N VAL A 32 -10.48 -8.75 3.87
CA VAL A 32 -9.05 -9.00 3.99
C VAL A 32 -8.62 -10.25 3.25
N GLU A 33 -7.56 -10.11 2.46
CA GLU A 33 -6.82 -11.20 1.83
C GLU A 33 -5.32 -11.04 2.14
N LEU A 34 -4.71 -12.09 2.70
CA LEU A 34 -3.28 -12.12 2.92
C LEU A 34 -2.52 -12.35 1.61
N VAL A 35 -1.53 -11.53 1.36
CA VAL A 35 -0.61 -11.66 0.23
C VAL A 35 0.78 -12.00 0.77
N GLU A 36 1.30 -13.16 0.37
CA GLU A 36 2.66 -13.55 0.75
C GLU A 36 3.65 -12.57 0.12
N ALA A 37 4.41 -11.87 0.96
CA ALA A 37 5.40 -10.90 0.53
C ALA A 37 6.61 -11.58 -0.11
N VAL A 38 7.15 -10.96 -1.14
CA VAL A 38 8.42 -11.35 -1.73
C VAL A 38 9.56 -11.01 -0.76
N ASP A 39 10.33 -12.01 -0.37
CA ASP A 39 11.53 -11.79 0.43
C ASP A 39 12.71 -11.43 -0.49
N GLY A 40 12.96 -10.13 -0.64
CA GLY A 40 14.03 -9.63 -1.50
C GLY A 40 15.43 -10.12 -1.11
N HIS A 41 15.65 -10.57 0.13
CA HIS A 41 16.92 -11.18 0.56
C HIS A 41 17.12 -12.61 0.03
N ARG A 42 16.05 -13.23 -0.49
CA ARG A 42 16.09 -14.59 -1.03
C ARG A 42 16.14 -14.61 -2.55
N LEU A 43 15.98 -13.46 -3.19
CA LEU A 43 16.08 -13.37 -4.65
C LEU A 43 17.53 -13.50 -5.10
N LEU A 44 17.73 -14.32 -6.11
CA LEU A 44 19.01 -14.39 -6.80
C LEU A 44 19.24 -13.12 -7.64
N PRO A 45 20.50 -12.72 -7.91
CA PRO A 45 20.78 -11.55 -8.73
C PRO A 45 20.07 -11.56 -10.08
N GLU A 46 20.03 -12.70 -10.75
CA GLU A 46 19.38 -12.90 -12.06
C GLU A 46 17.84 -12.72 -11.96
N GLU A 47 17.23 -13.19 -10.87
CA GLU A 47 15.80 -12.98 -10.61
C GLU A 47 15.50 -11.51 -10.34
N THR A 48 16.37 -10.86 -9.56
CA THR A 48 16.27 -9.44 -9.28
C THR A 48 16.28 -8.61 -10.56
N GLU A 49 17.25 -8.83 -11.44
CA GLU A 49 17.35 -8.10 -12.71
C GLU A 49 16.17 -8.36 -13.65
N ARG A 50 15.62 -9.56 -13.61
CA ARG A 50 14.44 -9.93 -14.42
C ARG A 50 13.14 -9.31 -13.91
N LEU A 51 12.97 -9.23 -12.58
CA LEU A 51 11.71 -8.86 -11.94
C LEU A 51 11.62 -7.38 -11.57
N PHE A 52 12.78 -6.73 -11.38
CA PHE A 52 12.87 -5.37 -10.90
C PHE A 52 13.77 -4.52 -11.81
N ASP A 53 13.31 -3.33 -12.20
CA ASP A 53 14.10 -2.43 -13.05
C ASP A 53 15.19 -1.71 -12.23
N VAL A 54 16.25 -2.46 -11.92
CA VAL A 54 17.41 -1.98 -11.17
C VAL A 54 18.06 -0.77 -11.85
N LYS A 55 18.11 -0.75 -13.18
CA LYS A 55 18.74 0.35 -13.94
C LYS A 55 17.98 1.65 -13.75
N ARG A 56 16.65 1.60 -13.90
CA ARG A 56 15.79 2.78 -13.68
C ARG A 56 15.84 3.27 -12.25
N PHE A 57 15.83 2.34 -11.27
CA PHE A 57 15.97 2.69 -9.85
C PHE A 57 17.30 3.39 -9.60
N THR A 58 18.42 2.80 -10.02
CA THR A 58 19.76 3.35 -9.85
C THR A 58 19.92 4.70 -10.52
N TYR A 59 19.37 4.87 -11.72
CA TYR A 59 19.36 6.17 -12.40
C TYR A 59 18.63 7.24 -11.58
N ARG A 60 17.45 6.88 -11.03
CA ARG A 60 16.60 7.81 -10.27
C ARG A 60 17.17 8.16 -8.89
N TYR A 61 17.63 7.15 -8.15
CA TYR A 61 18.01 7.30 -6.74
C TYR A 61 19.52 7.39 -6.53
N LYS A 62 20.32 7.25 -7.60
CA LYS A 62 21.80 7.30 -7.59
C LYS A 62 22.45 6.29 -6.64
N ARG A 63 21.77 5.19 -6.40
CA ARG A 63 22.26 4.04 -5.60
C ARG A 63 21.57 2.75 -6.05
N TYR A 64 22.14 1.63 -5.69
CA TYR A 64 21.52 0.32 -5.89
C TYR A 64 20.34 0.13 -4.92
N PRO A 65 19.24 -0.53 -5.32
CA PRO A 65 18.12 -0.82 -4.43
C PRO A 65 18.52 -1.81 -3.32
N TYR A 66 18.00 -1.60 -2.12
CA TYR A 66 18.13 -2.58 -1.05
C TYR A 66 17.20 -3.78 -1.29
N PRO A 67 17.58 -5.00 -0.83
CA PRO A 67 16.72 -6.18 -0.98
C PRO A 67 15.29 -5.96 -0.46
N GLY A 68 15.14 -5.27 0.66
CA GLY A 68 13.81 -4.93 1.20
C GLY A 68 12.97 -4.05 0.28
N GLU A 69 13.59 -3.09 -0.42
CA GLU A 69 12.88 -2.23 -1.39
C GLU A 69 12.43 -3.02 -2.62
N ILE A 70 13.26 -3.96 -3.06
CA ILE A 70 12.92 -4.86 -4.17
C ILE A 70 11.73 -5.74 -3.76
N GLY A 71 11.82 -6.39 -2.59
CA GLY A 71 10.77 -7.26 -2.07
C GLY A 71 9.44 -6.53 -1.86
N CYS A 72 9.47 -5.33 -1.28
CA CYS A 72 8.31 -4.46 -1.11
C CYS A 72 7.67 -4.13 -2.48
N GLY A 73 8.46 -3.61 -3.42
CA GLY A 73 7.95 -3.26 -4.75
C GLY A 73 7.33 -4.44 -5.50
N LEU A 74 7.96 -5.62 -5.45
CA LEU A 74 7.42 -6.82 -6.08
C LEU A 74 6.14 -7.33 -5.39
N SER A 75 6.05 -7.19 -4.07
CA SER A 75 4.85 -7.56 -3.32
C SER A 75 3.66 -6.67 -3.66
N HIS A 76 3.90 -5.35 -3.77
CA HIS A 76 2.87 -4.42 -4.24
C HIS A 76 2.43 -4.73 -5.68
N GLN A 77 3.37 -5.05 -6.58
CA GLN A 77 3.03 -5.47 -7.94
C GLN A 77 2.13 -6.71 -7.96
N GLU A 78 2.32 -7.65 -7.04
CA GLU A 78 1.44 -8.81 -6.92
C GLU A 78 0.03 -8.40 -6.50
N CYS A 79 -0.12 -7.46 -5.56
CA CYS A 79 -1.43 -6.91 -5.21
C CYS A 79 -2.11 -6.27 -6.43
N TYR A 80 -1.37 -5.49 -7.24
CA TYR A 80 -1.93 -4.91 -8.47
C TYR A 80 -2.37 -5.97 -9.48
N ARG A 81 -1.58 -7.04 -9.66
CA ARG A 81 -1.96 -8.14 -10.56
C ARG A 81 -3.24 -8.84 -10.08
N ARG A 82 -3.42 -9.00 -8.77
CA ARG A 82 -4.65 -9.57 -8.20
C ARG A 82 -5.83 -8.65 -8.44
N LEU A 83 -5.69 -7.36 -8.16
CA LEU A 83 -6.74 -6.38 -8.43
C LEU A 83 -7.15 -6.38 -9.89
N LEU A 84 -6.20 -6.35 -10.83
CA LEU A 84 -6.46 -6.38 -12.27
C LEU A 84 -7.12 -7.66 -12.78
N LYS A 85 -7.04 -8.75 -12.02
CA LYS A 85 -7.70 -10.05 -12.33
C LYS A 85 -9.03 -10.23 -11.61
N SER A 86 -9.37 -9.34 -10.70
CA SER A 86 -10.64 -9.36 -9.97
C SER A 86 -11.66 -8.46 -10.64
N ASP A 87 -12.90 -8.53 -10.17
CA ASP A 87 -13.98 -7.63 -10.58
C ASP A 87 -14.01 -6.34 -9.73
N GLU A 88 -13.02 -6.16 -8.86
CA GLU A 88 -12.93 -5.01 -7.97
C GLU A 88 -12.32 -3.80 -8.69
N GLU A 89 -12.93 -2.63 -8.53
CA GLU A 89 -12.42 -1.39 -9.12
C GLU A 89 -11.32 -0.74 -8.28
N VAL A 90 -11.32 -1.00 -6.98
CA VAL A 90 -10.37 -0.42 -6.02
C VAL A 90 -9.98 -1.45 -4.97
N ALA A 91 -8.77 -1.33 -4.45
CA ALA A 91 -8.30 -2.11 -3.32
C ALA A 91 -7.51 -1.25 -2.34
N LEU A 92 -7.55 -1.64 -1.06
CA LEU A 92 -6.66 -1.15 -0.03
C LEU A 92 -5.47 -2.11 0.06
N ILE A 93 -4.25 -1.56 0.11
CA ILE A 93 -3.04 -2.36 0.30
C ILE A 93 -2.37 -1.91 1.59
N LEU A 94 -2.14 -2.85 2.49
CA LEU A 94 -1.53 -2.63 3.80
C LEU A 94 -0.25 -3.45 3.94
N GLU A 95 0.79 -2.85 4.48
CA GLU A 95 1.97 -3.58 4.95
C GLU A 95 1.74 -4.11 6.38
N ASP A 96 2.51 -5.09 6.82
CA ASP A 96 2.27 -5.81 8.07
C ASP A 96 2.79 -5.10 9.34
N ASP A 97 3.29 -3.88 9.20
CA ASP A 97 3.82 -3.05 10.28
C ASP A 97 3.10 -1.71 10.45
N ILE A 98 1.92 -1.58 9.86
CA ILE A 98 1.11 -0.37 10.01
C ILE A 98 0.37 -0.34 11.35
N VAL A 99 0.08 0.88 11.82
CA VAL A 99 -0.76 1.16 12.99
C VAL A 99 -1.77 2.23 12.62
N PHE A 100 -3.05 1.99 12.89
CA PHE A 100 -4.08 3.00 12.71
C PHE A 100 -4.13 3.92 13.95
N LEU A 101 -3.67 5.15 13.81
CA LEU A 101 -3.62 6.09 14.94
C LEU A 101 -4.98 6.65 15.36
N LYS A 102 -5.93 6.66 14.44
CA LYS A 102 -7.32 7.10 14.67
C LYS A 102 -8.27 6.00 14.20
N PRO A 103 -8.33 4.88 14.94
CA PRO A 103 -9.12 3.72 14.54
C PRO A 103 -10.60 4.03 14.33
N GLU A 104 -11.14 5.00 15.08
CA GLU A 104 -12.53 5.45 14.98
C GLU A 104 -12.89 6.09 13.63
N LEU A 105 -11.89 6.49 12.86
CA LEU A 105 -12.08 7.16 11.56
C LEU A 105 -11.84 6.24 10.37
N VAL A 106 -11.27 5.06 10.57
CA VAL A 106 -10.80 4.17 9.48
C VAL A 106 -11.93 3.82 8.52
N ASP A 107 -13.06 3.33 9.02
CA ASP A 107 -14.19 2.94 8.16
C ASP A 107 -14.70 4.10 7.29
N ALA A 108 -14.83 5.29 7.87
CA ALA A 108 -15.31 6.47 7.16
C ALA A 108 -14.31 6.93 6.10
N VAL A 109 -13.03 7.08 6.48
CA VAL A 109 -11.97 7.56 5.58
C VAL A 109 -11.75 6.60 4.42
N MET A 110 -11.65 5.30 4.69
CA MET A 110 -11.41 4.32 3.64
C MET A 110 -12.58 4.26 2.65
N THR A 111 -13.81 4.33 3.14
CA THR A 111 -15.01 4.37 2.29
C THR A 111 -15.01 5.62 1.39
N GLU A 112 -14.78 6.79 1.97
CA GLU A 112 -14.74 8.05 1.22
C GLU A 112 -13.65 8.07 0.15
N CYS A 113 -12.46 7.62 0.49
CA CYS A 113 -11.34 7.53 -0.47
C CYS A 113 -11.63 6.57 -1.62
N CYS A 114 -12.24 5.41 -1.35
CA CYS A 114 -12.63 4.48 -2.41
C CYS A 114 -13.68 5.08 -3.36
N GLU A 115 -14.67 5.79 -2.82
CA GLU A 115 -15.68 6.47 -3.66
C GLU A 115 -15.04 7.57 -4.52
N MET A 116 -14.05 8.27 -3.99
CA MET A 116 -13.31 9.29 -4.74
C MET A 116 -12.50 8.66 -5.88
N LEU A 117 -11.76 7.58 -5.62
CA LEU A 117 -10.98 6.87 -6.63
C LEU A 117 -11.86 6.38 -7.79
N LYS A 118 -13.04 5.86 -7.49
CA LYS A 118 -14.02 5.43 -8.50
C LYS A 118 -14.49 6.60 -9.39
N LYS A 119 -14.66 7.78 -8.82
CA LYS A 119 -15.07 9.00 -9.57
C LYS A 119 -13.96 9.57 -10.45
N GLU A 120 -12.71 9.53 -9.97
CA GLU A 120 -11.54 10.13 -10.65
C GLU A 120 -10.96 9.24 -11.78
N LYS A 121 -11.55 8.08 -12.06
CA LYS A 121 -11.10 7.14 -13.11
C LYS A 121 -9.63 6.73 -12.99
N GLY A 122 -9.21 6.49 -11.80
CA GLY A 122 -7.86 6.05 -11.48
C GLY A 122 -7.11 7.06 -10.63
N GLY A 123 -6.27 6.55 -9.80
CA GLY A 123 -5.50 7.32 -8.85
C GLY A 123 -5.03 6.46 -7.70
N VAL A 124 -4.29 7.08 -6.82
CA VAL A 124 -3.73 6.44 -5.65
C VAL A 124 -3.85 7.38 -4.47
N PHE A 125 -4.39 6.89 -3.36
CA PHE A 125 -4.28 7.57 -2.09
C PHE A 125 -3.17 6.94 -1.27
N ILE A 126 -2.30 7.78 -0.72
CA ILE A 126 -1.23 7.35 0.18
C ILE A 126 -1.56 7.85 1.57
N TYR A 127 -1.67 6.92 2.52
CA TYR A 127 -1.79 7.25 3.93
C TYR A 127 -0.41 7.16 4.57
N SER A 128 0.17 8.30 4.91
CA SER A 128 1.50 8.35 5.50
C SER A 128 1.60 9.44 6.55
N PHE A 129 2.43 9.21 7.56
CA PHE A 129 2.74 10.17 8.61
C PHE A 129 3.66 11.32 8.18
N LEU A 130 4.40 11.13 7.10
CA LEU A 130 5.37 12.08 6.60
C LEU A 130 5.09 12.40 5.13
N PRO A 131 3.93 13.00 4.81
CA PRO A 131 3.72 13.47 3.46
C PRO A 131 4.66 14.65 3.22
N VAL A 132 5.58 14.51 2.29
CA VAL A 132 6.30 15.66 1.75
C VAL A 132 5.42 16.25 0.65
N SER A 133 4.64 17.26 1.00
CA SER A 133 3.84 18.01 0.04
C SER A 133 4.22 19.49 0.12
N PHE A 134 4.50 20.07 -1.04
CA PHE A 134 4.78 21.50 -1.21
C PHE A 134 3.57 22.24 -1.79
N THR A 135 2.42 21.58 -1.88
CA THR A 135 1.19 22.17 -2.41
C THR A 135 0.16 22.35 -1.31
N LYS A 136 -0.71 23.36 -1.48
CA LYS A 136 -1.85 23.52 -0.59
C LYS A 136 -2.78 22.32 -0.73
N GLY A 137 -3.12 21.70 0.38
CA GLY A 137 -4.09 20.59 0.41
C GLY A 137 -5.47 21.05 -0.03
N ARG A 138 -6.20 20.17 -0.70
CA ARG A 138 -7.64 20.31 -0.95
C ARG A 138 -8.36 19.84 0.30
N ASP A 139 -9.14 20.72 0.91
CA ASP A 139 -10.03 20.34 2.03
C ASP A 139 -11.10 19.36 1.50
N MET A 140 -11.20 18.22 2.15
CA MET A 140 -12.14 17.15 1.81
C MET A 140 -13.38 17.16 2.71
N GLY A 141 -13.47 18.08 3.66
CA GLY A 141 -14.42 18.03 4.76
C GLY A 141 -13.99 17.05 5.86
N ASN A 142 -14.80 16.96 6.93
CA ASN A 142 -14.58 16.03 8.05
C ASN A 142 -13.17 16.08 8.68
N GLY A 143 -12.44 17.18 8.52
CA GLY A 143 -11.09 17.36 9.08
C GLY A 143 -9.96 16.73 8.29
N TYR A 144 -10.19 16.33 7.05
CA TYR A 144 -9.17 15.79 6.15
C TYR A 144 -8.79 16.76 5.06
N SER A 145 -7.54 16.68 4.64
CA SER A 145 -7.03 17.38 3.47
C SER A 145 -6.30 16.42 2.56
N MET A 146 -6.59 16.47 1.28
CA MET A 146 -5.89 15.72 0.25
C MET A 146 -4.72 16.54 -0.30
N TYR A 147 -3.55 15.95 -0.35
CA TYR A 147 -2.34 16.58 -0.88
C TYR A 147 -1.83 15.82 -2.10
N ARG A 148 -1.29 16.54 -3.07
CA ARG A 148 -0.51 15.92 -4.13
C ARG A 148 0.87 15.59 -3.58
N VAL A 149 1.17 14.30 -3.45
CA VAL A 149 2.46 13.84 -2.91
C VAL A 149 3.42 13.58 -4.07
N TRP A 150 4.60 14.20 -4.02
CA TRP A 150 5.66 13.98 -5.02
C TRP A 150 6.64 12.90 -4.59
N PHE A 151 6.82 12.72 -3.29
CA PHE A 151 7.63 11.67 -2.67
C PHE A 151 6.97 11.26 -1.36
N GLY A 152 6.84 9.98 -1.13
CA GLY A 152 6.41 9.41 0.14
C GLY A 152 7.46 8.40 0.62
N LEU A 153 7.87 8.53 1.87
CA LEU A 153 8.46 7.45 2.65
C LEU A 153 7.34 6.93 3.53
N GLY A 154 6.83 5.76 3.25
CA GLY A 154 5.74 5.16 4.02
C GLY A 154 4.82 4.30 3.18
N ALA A 155 3.89 3.63 3.83
CA ALA A 155 2.92 2.74 3.21
C ALA A 155 2.21 3.42 2.03
N TYR A 156 2.24 2.77 0.90
CA TYR A 156 1.54 3.22 -0.30
C TYR A 156 0.20 2.52 -0.36
N VAL A 157 -0.87 3.31 -0.48
CA VAL A 157 -2.17 2.82 -0.90
C VAL A 157 -2.32 3.16 -2.37
N TYR A 158 -2.56 2.16 -3.18
CA TYR A 158 -2.78 2.29 -4.61
C TYR A 158 -4.22 1.98 -4.96
#